data_5264e5dff23c54546e3043de8d247080
#
_entry.id   5264e5dff23c54546e3043de8d247080
#
_cell.length_a   1.000
_cell.length_b   1.000
_cell.length_c   1.000
_cell.angle_alpha   90.00
_cell.angle_beta   90.00
_cell.angle_gamma   90.00
#
_symmetry.space_group_name_H-M   'P 1'
#
loop_
_entity.id
_entity.type
_entity.pdbx_description
1 polymer ?
#
loop_
_entity_poly.entity_id
_entity_poly.type
_entity_poly.pdbx_seq_one_letter_code
_entity_poly.pdbx_strand_id
1 'polypeptide(L)'
;RKDSDMGSFYQNGIVANLHDFSYGTSSEANYKKLENDLMKFSKNNPMELILPCLFSEISGKALPKIVNEINKTKFLNHIVIGLDRANKNQYTEASNFFKNLEIPHSILWNDGPRLMELDKELKDKGLSPKEFGKGRNVWFCIGMTLARGKAESIALHDCDILTYEKSLLAKLFYPVANPVFNFQFCKGYYPRVADGKMNGRVSRLLVFPLLLAMEKTIGRSEYLDFMKSFRYPLAGEFSFRRNLLPRLRIPSDWGLEIGVLSEMQRNHASNRICQVDLAQKYDHKHQDLSENDETSGLSLSLIHISEPTRPLS
;
A
#
# COMPACT_ATOMS: atom_id res chain seq x y z
N ARG A 1 -28.26 -6.53 26.09
CA ARG A 1 -27.72 -6.00 24.83
C ARG A 1 -26.25 -6.34 24.81
N LYS A 2 -25.84 -7.34 24.02
CA LYS A 2 -24.44 -7.55 23.68
C LYS A 2 -24.09 -6.47 22.68
N ASP A 3 -23.39 -5.45 23.11
CA ASP A 3 -22.77 -4.49 22.23
C ASP A 3 -21.85 -5.27 21.29
N SER A 4 -22.17 -5.22 20.02
CA SER A 4 -21.28 -5.72 18.98
C SER A 4 -20.10 -4.74 18.91
N ASP A 5 -19.06 -5.01 19.66
CA ASP A 5 -17.83 -4.26 19.60
C ASP A 5 -17.21 -4.39 18.20
N MET A 6 -17.66 -3.54 17.31
CA MET A 6 -16.92 -3.23 16.10
C MET A 6 -15.83 -2.25 16.49
N GLY A 7 -14.62 -2.73 16.66
CA GLY A 7 -13.40 -2.00 16.93
C GLY A 7 -13.52 -0.56 17.43
N SER A 8 -12.78 -0.18 18.42
CA SER A 8 -12.87 1.18 18.94
C SER A 8 -12.46 2.21 17.88
N PHE A 9 -13.38 3.08 17.51
CA PHE A 9 -13.09 4.24 16.68
C PHE A 9 -12.50 5.32 17.58
N TYR A 10 -11.22 5.57 17.42
CA TYR A 10 -10.57 6.71 18.05
C TYR A 10 -10.21 7.72 16.99
N GLN A 11 -10.87 8.86 16.99
CA GLN A 11 -10.58 9.95 16.09
C GLN A 11 -9.50 10.84 16.73
N ASN A 12 -8.27 10.72 16.22
CA ASN A 12 -7.17 11.60 16.60
C ASN A 12 -6.86 12.52 15.41
N GLY A 13 -7.17 13.77 15.53
CA GLY A 13 -7.04 14.72 14.43
C GLY A 13 -8.17 14.60 13.40
N ILE A 14 -7.83 14.72 12.13
CA ILE A 14 -8.81 14.83 11.01
C ILE A 14 -9.20 13.45 10.45
N VAL A 15 -8.35 12.44 10.63
CA VAL A 15 -8.49 11.11 10.02
C VAL A 15 -8.96 10.10 11.06
N ALA A 16 -9.98 9.30 10.71
CA ALA A 16 -10.48 8.24 11.57
C ALA A 16 -9.44 7.14 11.79
N ASN A 17 -9.24 6.73 13.04
CA ASN A 17 -8.38 5.62 13.43
C ASN A 17 -9.22 4.39 13.73
N LEU A 18 -8.94 3.30 13.02
CA LEU A 18 -9.48 1.99 13.32
C LEU A 18 -8.39 1.21 14.06
N HIS A 19 -8.57 1.02 15.37
CA HIS A 19 -7.60 0.29 16.16
C HIS A 19 -7.76 -1.21 15.91
N ASP A 20 -8.13 -1.95 16.86
CA ASP A 20 -8.19 -3.39 16.76
C ASP A 20 -9.58 -3.84 16.32
N PHE A 21 -9.66 -4.62 15.25
CA PHE A 21 -10.89 -5.37 14.92
C PHE A 21 -11.02 -6.63 15.78
N SER A 22 -10.30 -6.70 16.92
CA SER A 22 -10.45 -7.80 17.86
C SER A 22 -11.74 -7.63 18.67
N TYR A 23 -12.59 -8.61 18.57
CA TYR A 23 -13.89 -8.64 19.29
C TYR A 23 -13.75 -9.24 20.69
N GLY A 24 -12.64 -9.03 21.36
CA GLY A 24 -12.38 -9.61 22.69
C GLY A 24 -12.18 -11.13 22.70
N THR A 25 -11.97 -11.74 21.53
CA THR A 25 -11.77 -13.18 21.33
C THR A 25 -10.36 -13.49 20.86
N SER A 26 -10.03 -14.76 20.66
CA SER A 26 -8.71 -15.14 20.12
C SER A 26 -8.48 -14.50 18.74
N SER A 27 -7.21 -14.27 18.38
CA SER A 27 -6.83 -13.69 17.08
C SER A 27 -7.38 -14.48 15.89
N GLU A 28 -7.48 -15.79 15.99
CA GLU A 28 -8.03 -16.65 14.95
C GLU A 28 -9.55 -16.52 14.81
N ALA A 29 -10.28 -16.42 15.93
CA ALA A 29 -11.73 -16.20 15.91
C ALA A 29 -12.09 -14.83 15.32
N ASN A 30 -11.29 -13.80 15.62
CA ASN A 30 -11.43 -12.47 15.03
C ASN A 30 -11.18 -12.50 13.53
N TYR A 31 -10.13 -13.17 13.08
CA TYR A 31 -9.86 -13.32 11.66
C TYR A 31 -11.01 -14.02 10.94
N LYS A 32 -11.53 -15.12 11.47
CA LYS A 32 -12.68 -15.82 10.88
C LYS A 32 -13.91 -14.93 10.71
N LYS A 33 -14.18 -14.04 11.67
CA LYS A 33 -15.30 -13.10 11.58
C LYS A 33 -15.05 -12.07 10.46
N LEU A 34 -13.87 -11.45 10.42
CA LEU A 34 -13.49 -10.52 9.35
C LEU A 34 -13.54 -11.21 7.96
N GLU A 35 -12.99 -12.42 7.86
CA GLU A 35 -12.98 -13.19 6.62
C GLU A 35 -14.41 -13.50 6.15
N ASN A 36 -15.30 -13.94 7.04
CA ASN A 36 -16.68 -14.23 6.71
C ASN A 36 -17.44 -13.00 6.19
N ASP A 37 -17.21 -11.84 6.79
CA ASP A 37 -17.82 -10.59 6.33
C ASP A 37 -17.25 -10.16 4.98
N LEU A 38 -15.91 -10.22 4.81
CA LEU A 38 -15.26 -9.93 3.53
C LEU A 38 -15.72 -10.88 2.41
N MET A 39 -15.94 -12.16 2.69
CA MET A 39 -16.53 -13.11 1.75
C MET A 39 -17.94 -12.73 1.32
N LYS A 40 -18.77 -12.19 2.25
CA LYS A 40 -20.08 -11.66 1.89
C LYS A 40 -19.96 -10.42 1.02
N PHE A 41 -19.05 -9.50 1.40
CA PHE A 41 -18.84 -8.24 0.67
C PHE A 41 -18.27 -8.50 -0.73
N SER A 42 -17.37 -9.47 -0.90
CA SER A 42 -16.71 -9.78 -2.17
C SER A 42 -17.67 -10.21 -3.29
N LYS A 43 -18.89 -10.64 -2.95
CA LYS A 43 -19.93 -10.99 -3.94
C LYS A 43 -20.36 -9.79 -4.78
N ASN A 44 -20.48 -8.61 -4.15
CA ASN A 44 -20.90 -7.36 -4.80
C ASN A 44 -19.79 -6.31 -4.87
N ASN A 45 -18.68 -6.55 -4.19
CA ASN A 45 -17.52 -5.69 -4.09
C ASN A 45 -16.24 -6.53 -4.27
N PRO A 46 -15.96 -7.01 -5.50
CA PRO A 46 -14.80 -7.86 -5.76
C PRO A 46 -13.49 -7.17 -5.36
N MET A 47 -12.62 -7.93 -4.71
CA MET A 47 -11.38 -7.45 -4.10
C MET A 47 -10.17 -7.87 -4.91
N GLU A 48 -9.30 -6.92 -5.21
CA GLU A 48 -8.07 -7.16 -5.96
C GLU A 48 -6.85 -6.62 -5.18
N LEU A 49 -5.81 -7.42 -5.11
CA LEU A 49 -4.54 -7.03 -4.52
C LEU A 49 -3.56 -6.60 -5.60
N ILE A 50 -2.94 -5.43 -5.45
CA ILE A 50 -1.77 -5.02 -6.21
C ILE A 50 -0.52 -5.37 -5.40
N LEU A 51 0.39 -6.11 -6.00
CA LEU A 51 1.63 -6.58 -5.40
C LEU A 51 2.83 -6.11 -6.24
N PRO A 52 3.36 -4.90 -5.99
CA PRO A 52 4.57 -4.45 -6.67
C PRO A 52 5.76 -5.30 -6.20
N CYS A 53 6.45 -5.93 -7.13
CA CYS A 53 7.48 -6.92 -6.85
C CYS A 53 8.73 -6.64 -7.68
N LEU A 54 9.87 -6.46 -7.04
CA LEU A 54 11.16 -6.54 -7.70
C LEU A 54 11.52 -8.01 -7.93
N PHE A 55 12.18 -8.32 -9.04
CA PHE A 55 12.65 -9.69 -9.27
C PHE A 55 13.51 -10.23 -8.11
N SER A 56 14.33 -9.38 -7.50
CA SER A 56 15.18 -9.75 -6.36
C SER A 56 14.41 -10.30 -5.15
N GLU A 57 13.12 -10.01 -5.03
CA GLU A 57 12.28 -10.50 -3.92
C GLU A 57 11.84 -11.96 -4.12
N ILE A 58 11.93 -12.50 -5.34
CA ILE A 58 11.60 -13.90 -5.65
C ILE A 58 12.46 -14.88 -4.83
N SER A 59 13.74 -14.57 -4.68
CA SER A 59 14.68 -15.35 -3.84
C SER A 59 14.70 -14.92 -2.37
N GLY A 60 13.88 -13.92 -2.00
CA GLY A 60 13.78 -13.40 -0.65
C GLY A 60 13.04 -14.33 0.30
N LYS A 61 13.19 -14.11 1.62
CA LYS A 61 12.49 -14.90 2.64
C LYS A 61 11.03 -14.49 2.85
N ALA A 62 10.69 -13.26 2.53
CA ALA A 62 9.36 -12.70 2.78
C ALA A 62 8.32 -13.18 1.78
N LEU A 63 8.62 -13.10 0.49
CA LEU A 63 7.65 -13.36 -0.58
C LEU A 63 7.06 -14.78 -0.57
N PRO A 64 7.83 -15.87 -0.33
CA PRO A 64 7.24 -17.21 -0.18
C PRO A 64 6.25 -17.31 0.97
N LYS A 65 6.53 -16.63 2.09
CA LYS A 65 5.62 -16.58 3.24
C LYS A 65 4.36 -15.79 2.87
N ILE A 66 4.50 -14.66 2.20
CA ILE A 66 3.38 -13.83 1.73
C ILE A 66 2.45 -14.64 0.83
N VAL A 67 3.00 -15.35 -0.17
CA VAL A 67 2.23 -16.23 -1.07
C VAL A 67 1.46 -17.29 -0.29
N ASN A 68 2.12 -17.96 0.67
CA ASN A 68 1.47 -18.97 1.51
C ASN A 68 0.33 -18.39 2.38
N GLU A 69 0.51 -17.19 2.94
CA GLU A 69 -0.53 -16.55 3.74
C GLU A 69 -1.70 -16.03 2.88
N ILE A 70 -1.42 -15.51 1.68
CA ILE A 70 -2.43 -15.07 0.72
C ILE A 70 -3.30 -16.25 0.28
N ASN A 71 -2.73 -17.42 0.01
CA ASN A 71 -3.48 -18.62 -0.38
C ASN A 71 -4.49 -19.07 0.69
N LYS A 72 -4.30 -18.69 1.94
CA LYS A 72 -5.26 -18.97 3.02
C LYS A 72 -6.47 -18.03 3.03
N THR A 73 -6.46 -16.96 2.23
CA THR A 73 -7.57 -15.98 2.18
C THR A 73 -8.68 -16.49 1.24
N LYS A 74 -9.95 -16.28 1.62
CA LYS A 74 -11.11 -16.77 0.84
C LYS A 74 -11.90 -15.66 0.18
N PHE A 75 -11.60 -14.40 0.46
CA PHE A 75 -12.32 -13.23 -0.02
C PHE A 75 -11.66 -12.55 -1.21
N LEU A 76 -10.39 -12.84 -1.48
CA LEU A 76 -9.63 -12.19 -2.55
C LEU A 76 -9.98 -12.80 -3.91
N ASN A 77 -10.33 -11.95 -4.87
CA ASN A 77 -10.80 -12.39 -6.19
C ASN A 77 -9.67 -12.43 -7.23
N HIS A 78 -8.67 -11.58 -7.09
CA HIS A 78 -7.57 -11.50 -8.06
C HIS A 78 -6.35 -10.79 -7.46
N ILE A 79 -5.18 -11.05 -8.05
CA ILE A 79 -3.92 -10.39 -7.72
C ILE A 79 -3.29 -9.85 -9.00
N VAL A 80 -2.91 -8.57 -9.00
CA VAL A 80 -2.06 -7.97 -10.04
C VAL A 80 -0.65 -7.84 -9.50
N ILE A 81 0.27 -8.57 -10.07
CA ILE A 81 1.68 -8.57 -9.70
C ILE A 81 2.43 -7.69 -10.69
N GLY A 82 2.99 -6.58 -10.23
CA GLY A 82 3.85 -5.74 -11.04
C GLY A 82 5.31 -6.18 -10.91
N LEU A 83 5.78 -6.98 -11.86
CA LEU A 83 7.16 -7.47 -11.85
C LEU A 83 8.08 -6.44 -12.51
N ASP A 84 9.02 -5.93 -11.73
CA ASP A 84 9.97 -4.89 -12.13
C ASP A 84 11.42 -5.39 -12.06
N ARG A 85 12.29 -4.82 -12.88
CA ARG A 85 13.72 -5.14 -12.98
C ARG A 85 13.97 -6.62 -13.28
N ALA A 86 13.26 -7.16 -14.28
CA ALA A 86 13.37 -8.56 -14.70
C ALA A 86 13.66 -8.69 -16.19
N ASN A 87 14.71 -9.41 -16.56
CA ASN A 87 14.93 -9.85 -17.93
C ASN A 87 14.00 -11.04 -18.29
N LYS A 88 14.08 -11.53 -19.53
CA LYS A 88 13.20 -12.61 -20.02
C LYS A 88 13.33 -13.91 -19.22
N ASN A 89 14.53 -14.32 -18.82
CA ASN A 89 14.76 -15.53 -18.03
C ASN A 89 14.19 -15.35 -16.62
N GLN A 90 14.43 -14.20 -16.02
CA GLN A 90 13.91 -13.82 -14.72
C GLN A 90 12.38 -13.73 -14.70
N TYR A 91 11.77 -13.22 -15.77
CA TYR A 91 10.31 -13.28 -15.93
C TYR A 91 9.78 -14.71 -15.95
N THR A 92 10.47 -15.62 -16.64
CA THR A 92 10.10 -17.04 -16.66
C THR A 92 10.21 -17.67 -15.27
N GLU A 93 11.27 -17.37 -14.54
CA GLU A 93 11.47 -17.82 -13.16
C GLU A 93 10.37 -17.27 -12.22
N ALA A 94 10.10 -15.97 -12.27
CA ALA A 94 9.03 -15.34 -11.50
C ALA A 94 7.67 -15.94 -11.85
N SER A 95 7.39 -16.18 -13.13
CA SER A 95 6.15 -16.82 -13.59
C SER A 95 6.00 -18.24 -13.01
N ASN A 96 7.08 -19.00 -12.93
CA ASN A 96 7.06 -20.32 -12.31
C ASN A 96 6.87 -20.24 -10.80
N PHE A 97 7.48 -19.27 -10.13
CA PHE A 97 7.29 -19.05 -8.70
C PHE A 97 5.83 -18.73 -8.37
N PHE A 98 5.20 -17.81 -9.11
CA PHE A 98 3.82 -17.39 -8.86
C PHE A 98 2.76 -18.43 -9.25
N LYS A 99 3.12 -19.54 -9.90
CA LYS A 99 2.22 -20.71 -10.03
C LYS A 99 1.82 -21.31 -8.69
N ASN A 100 2.56 -21.02 -7.62
CA ASN A 100 2.18 -21.40 -6.26
C ASN A 100 1.00 -20.58 -5.70
N LEU A 101 0.58 -19.51 -6.35
CA LEU A 101 -0.64 -18.79 -6.00
C LEU A 101 -1.86 -19.56 -6.48
N GLU A 102 -2.75 -19.91 -5.55
CA GLU A 102 -4.04 -20.58 -5.84
C GLU A 102 -5.10 -19.58 -6.30
N ILE A 103 -4.93 -18.31 -5.96
CA ILE A 103 -5.83 -17.23 -6.34
C ILE A 103 -5.52 -16.79 -7.78
N PRO A 104 -6.55 -16.52 -8.62
CA PRO A 104 -6.37 -15.98 -9.95
C PRO A 104 -5.46 -14.74 -9.93
N HIS A 105 -4.46 -14.71 -10.77
CA HIS A 105 -3.51 -13.61 -10.81
C HIS A 105 -3.06 -13.24 -12.22
N SER A 106 -2.50 -12.06 -12.36
CA SER A 106 -1.87 -11.58 -13.58
C SER A 106 -0.49 -11.01 -13.24
N ILE A 107 0.52 -11.36 -14.04
CA ILE A 107 1.87 -10.80 -13.90
C ILE A 107 2.04 -9.75 -14.99
N LEU A 108 2.20 -8.51 -14.57
CA LEU A 108 2.53 -7.39 -15.42
C LEU A 108 4.06 -7.23 -15.43
N TRP A 109 4.70 -7.61 -16.52
CA TRP A 109 6.14 -7.53 -16.66
C TRP A 109 6.54 -6.15 -17.17
N ASN A 110 7.05 -5.30 -16.30
CA ASN A 110 7.36 -3.90 -16.58
C ASN A 110 8.44 -3.72 -17.66
N ASP A 111 9.43 -4.62 -17.69
CA ASP A 111 10.50 -4.62 -18.69
C ASP A 111 10.15 -5.47 -19.92
N GLY A 112 8.92 -5.97 -19.99
CA GLY A 112 8.46 -6.81 -21.08
C GLY A 112 8.12 -6.02 -22.33
N PRO A 113 8.25 -6.64 -23.53
CA PRO A 113 8.12 -5.95 -24.80
C PRO A 113 6.76 -5.27 -24.98
N ARG A 114 5.68 -5.89 -24.52
CA ARG A 114 4.32 -5.33 -24.64
C ARG A 114 4.13 -4.06 -23.81
N LEU A 115 4.63 -4.06 -22.55
CA LEU A 115 4.49 -2.89 -21.70
C LEU A 115 5.45 -1.78 -22.13
N MET A 116 6.64 -2.13 -22.62
CA MET A 116 7.58 -1.16 -23.18
C MET A 116 7.03 -0.49 -24.45
N GLU A 117 6.33 -1.22 -25.31
CA GLU A 117 5.65 -0.67 -26.49
C GLU A 117 4.54 0.33 -26.06
N LEU A 118 3.69 -0.07 -25.11
CA LEU A 118 2.67 0.83 -24.54
C LEU A 118 3.30 2.07 -23.89
N ASP A 119 4.38 1.89 -23.11
CA ASP A 119 5.08 3.00 -22.49
C ASP A 119 5.66 3.98 -23.52
N LYS A 120 6.15 3.48 -24.65
CA LYS A 120 6.59 4.31 -25.78
C LYS A 120 5.43 5.13 -26.35
N GLU A 121 4.29 4.54 -26.58
CA GLU A 121 3.09 5.27 -27.05
C GLU A 121 2.65 6.34 -26.04
N LEU A 122 2.74 6.04 -24.75
CA LEU A 122 2.42 7.00 -23.68
C LEU A 122 3.45 8.13 -23.63
N LYS A 123 4.74 7.84 -23.87
CA LYS A 123 5.81 8.86 -23.97
C LYS A 123 5.57 9.83 -25.12
N ASP A 124 5.20 9.30 -26.28
CA ASP A 124 4.90 10.12 -27.46
C ASP A 124 3.72 11.08 -27.22
N LYS A 125 2.82 10.72 -26.30
CA LYS A 125 1.68 11.55 -25.86
C LYS A 125 1.95 12.40 -24.61
N GLY A 126 3.15 12.34 -24.05
CA GLY A 126 3.51 13.05 -22.81
C GLY A 126 2.85 12.50 -21.53
N LEU A 127 2.34 11.25 -21.57
CA LEU A 127 1.56 10.62 -20.50
C LEU A 127 2.33 9.54 -19.71
N SER A 128 3.52 9.15 -20.18
CA SER A 128 4.31 8.12 -19.48
C SER A 128 4.88 8.64 -18.17
N PRO A 129 4.92 7.81 -17.11
CA PRO A 129 5.69 8.11 -15.91
C PRO A 129 7.17 8.29 -16.23
N LYS A 130 7.76 9.41 -15.80
CA LYS A 130 9.13 9.79 -16.19
C LYS A 130 10.22 8.99 -15.45
N GLU A 131 9.98 8.72 -14.18
CA GLU A 131 10.97 8.09 -13.29
C GLU A 131 10.74 6.59 -13.15
N PHE A 132 11.83 5.85 -13.00
CA PHE A 132 11.78 4.40 -12.74
C PHE A 132 11.78 4.16 -11.23
N GLY A 133 10.63 3.76 -10.69
CA GLY A 133 10.47 3.52 -9.26
C GLY A 133 9.21 2.75 -8.92
N LYS A 134 8.98 2.56 -7.63
CA LYS A 134 7.80 1.87 -7.09
C LYS A 134 6.50 2.50 -7.61
N GLY A 135 6.44 3.83 -7.66
CA GLY A 135 5.25 4.54 -8.12
C GLY A 135 4.90 4.23 -9.58
N ARG A 136 5.91 4.15 -10.48
CA ARG A 136 5.70 3.73 -11.89
C ARG A 136 5.14 2.31 -11.97
N ASN A 137 5.69 1.37 -11.21
CA ASN A 137 5.19 0.00 -11.15
C ASN A 137 3.72 -0.02 -10.70
N VAL A 138 3.40 0.66 -9.61
CA VAL A 138 2.02 0.76 -9.08
C VAL A 138 1.10 1.44 -10.08
N TRP A 139 1.54 2.47 -10.79
CA TRP A 139 0.74 3.15 -11.82
C TRP A 139 0.33 2.21 -12.95
N PHE A 140 1.24 1.39 -13.45
CA PHE A 140 0.92 0.37 -14.45
C PHE A 140 -0.01 -0.72 -13.90
N CYS A 141 0.18 -1.15 -12.65
CA CYS A 141 -0.73 -2.09 -11.99
C CYS A 141 -2.15 -1.53 -11.86
N ILE A 142 -2.29 -0.25 -11.50
CA ILE A 142 -3.58 0.46 -11.47
C ILE A 142 -4.21 0.47 -12.87
N GLY A 143 -3.43 0.76 -13.91
CA GLY A 143 -3.87 0.70 -15.29
C GLY A 143 -4.42 -0.68 -15.67
N MET A 144 -3.72 -1.75 -15.28
CA MET A 144 -4.17 -3.13 -15.48
C MET A 144 -5.47 -3.43 -14.72
N THR A 145 -5.56 -3.03 -13.46
CA THR A 145 -6.77 -3.18 -12.63
C THR A 145 -7.98 -2.48 -13.28
N LEU A 146 -7.80 -1.25 -13.76
CA LEU A 146 -8.84 -0.48 -14.46
C LEU A 146 -9.24 -1.14 -15.78
N ALA A 147 -8.27 -1.62 -16.56
CA ALA A 147 -8.54 -2.30 -17.83
C ALA A 147 -9.30 -3.62 -17.64
N ARG A 148 -9.01 -4.36 -16.57
CA ARG A 148 -9.77 -5.55 -16.17
C ARG A 148 -11.21 -5.23 -15.79
N GLY A 149 -11.45 -4.09 -15.16
CA GLY A 149 -12.78 -3.57 -14.86
C GLY A 149 -13.61 -4.37 -13.85
N LYS A 150 -13.00 -5.30 -13.11
CA LYS A 150 -13.72 -6.26 -12.24
C LYS A 150 -13.65 -5.94 -10.74
N ALA A 151 -12.57 -5.27 -10.30
CA ALA A 151 -12.38 -4.95 -8.90
C ALA A 151 -13.18 -3.72 -8.47
N GLU A 152 -13.72 -3.73 -7.26
CA GLU A 152 -14.37 -2.58 -6.63
C GLU A 152 -13.61 -2.09 -5.39
N SER A 153 -12.92 -2.99 -4.70
CA SER A 153 -11.97 -2.65 -3.63
C SER A 153 -10.58 -3.16 -3.99
N ILE A 154 -9.59 -2.30 -3.89
CA ILE A 154 -8.22 -2.58 -4.25
C ILE A 154 -7.32 -2.33 -3.05
N ALA A 155 -6.45 -3.27 -2.73
CA ALA A 155 -5.41 -3.09 -1.73
C ALA A 155 -4.03 -3.17 -2.39
N LEU A 156 -3.06 -2.53 -1.75
CA LEU A 156 -1.66 -2.61 -2.12
C LEU A 156 -0.82 -2.86 -0.86
N HIS A 157 0.18 -3.71 -0.95
CA HIS A 157 1.22 -3.85 0.07
C HIS A 157 2.55 -4.28 -0.55
N ASP A 158 3.63 -4.13 0.21
CA ASP A 158 4.97 -4.47 -0.20
C ASP A 158 5.23 -5.99 -0.18
N CYS A 159 6.24 -6.45 -0.94
CA CYS A 159 6.62 -7.86 -1.06
C CYS A 159 7.65 -8.32 -0.03
N ASP A 160 8.15 -7.44 0.83
CA ASP A 160 9.29 -7.68 1.73
C ASP A 160 8.90 -7.78 3.20
N ILE A 161 7.61 -7.96 3.50
CA ILE A 161 7.07 -8.05 4.85
C ILE A 161 7.39 -9.43 5.47
N LEU A 162 8.35 -9.48 6.37
CA LEU A 162 8.83 -10.71 7.01
C LEU A 162 7.81 -11.30 8.00
N THR A 163 7.02 -10.44 8.65
CA THR A 163 6.01 -10.82 9.66
C THR A 163 4.60 -10.93 9.07
N TYR A 164 4.50 -11.08 7.74
CA TYR A 164 3.21 -11.14 7.06
C TYR A 164 2.29 -12.24 7.60
N GLU A 165 1.04 -11.88 7.83
CA GLU A 165 -0.05 -12.77 8.20
C GLU A 165 -1.30 -12.45 7.37
N LYS A 166 -2.13 -13.44 7.07
CA LYS A 166 -3.39 -13.27 6.32
C LYS A 166 -4.33 -12.22 6.91
N SER A 167 -4.25 -12.00 8.22
CA SER A 167 -5.04 -11.01 8.96
C SER A 167 -4.73 -9.56 8.54
N LEU A 168 -3.49 -9.28 8.12
CA LEU A 168 -3.08 -7.98 7.62
C LEU A 168 -3.94 -7.55 6.42
N LEU A 169 -4.06 -8.45 5.45
CA LEU A 169 -4.84 -8.19 4.24
C LEU A 169 -6.33 -8.02 4.54
N ALA A 170 -6.88 -8.84 5.43
CA ALA A 170 -8.28 -8.71 5.86
C ALA A 170 -8.55 -7.36 6.53
N LYS A 171 -7.69 -6.92 7.44
CA LYS A 171 -7.79 -5.62 8.11
C LYS A 171 -7.69 -4.46 7.13
N LEU A 172 -6.81 -4.58 6.13
CA LEU A 172 -6.59 -3.55 5.13
C LEU A 172 -7.80 -3.38 4.18
N PHE A 173 -8.44 -4.48 3.79
CA PHE A 173 -9.63 -4.43 2.93
C PHE A 173 -10.90 -4.03 3.67
N TYR A 174 -11.04 -4.42 4.93
CA TYR A 174 -12.30 -4.31 5.65
C TYR A 174 -12.92 -2.90 5.64
N PRO A 175 -12.16 -1.80 5.89
CA PRO A 175 -12.71 -0.46 5.91
C PRO A 175 -13.31 0.00 4.58
N VAL A 176 -12.66 -0.34 3.46
CA VAL A 176 -13.11 0.09 2.12
C VAL A 176 -14.12 -0.88 1.50
N ALA A 177 -14.09 -2.15 1.89
CA ALA A 177 -15.02 -3.16 1.39
C ALA A 177 -16.37 -3.15 2.14
N ASN A 178 -16.38 -2.72 3.39
CA ASN A 178 -17.59 -2.67 4.20
C ASN A 178 -18.54 -1.60 3.67
N PRO A 179 -19.76 -1.98 3.25
CA PRO A 179 -20.72 -1.04 2.66
C PRO A 179 -21.25 0.00 3.65
N VAL A 180 -21.19 -0.30 4.96
CA VAL A 180 -21.69 0.58 6.02
C VAL A 180 -20.69 1.69 6.37
N PHE A 181 -19.37 1.40 6.33
CA PHE A 181 -18.34 2.35 6.76
C PHE A 181 -18.16 3.53 5.80
N ASN A 182 -18.43 3.32 4.52
CA ASN A 182 -18.35 4.36 3.51
C ASN A 182 -16.98 5.04 3.35
N PHE A 183 -15.88 4.40 3.82
CA PHE A 183 -14.54 4.85 3.56
C PHE A 183 -14.17 4.55 2.11
N GLN A 184 -13.44 5.47 1.50
CA GLN A 184 -12.95 5.35 0.13
C GLN A 184 -11.45 5.03 0.08
N PHE A 185 -10.74 5.41 1.13
CA PHE A 185 -9.31 5.15 1.29
C PHE A 185 -9.00 4.75 2.72
N CYS A 186 -8.14 3.75 2.87
CA CYS A 186 -7.62 3.32 4.15
C CYS A 186 -6.10 3.16 4.08
N LYS A 187 -5.39 3.78 5.03
CA LYS A 187 -3.95 3.66 5.23
C LYS A 187 -3.66 2.65 6.32
N GLY A 188 -2.78 1.70 6.05
CA GLY A 188 -2.26 0.81 7.10
C GLY A 188 -1.28 1.55 8.02
N TYR A 189 -1.25 1.19 9.30
CA TYR A 189 -0.17 1.56 10.21
C TYR A 189 0.15 0.40 11.14
N TYR A 190 1.33 0.42 11.72
CA TYR A 190 1.84 -0.62 12.61
C TYR A 190 3.04 -0.09 13.42
N PRO A 191 3.28 -0.62 14.62
CA PRO A 191 4.48 -0.32 15.36
C PRO A 191 5.67 -1.03 14.70
N ARG A 192 6.70 -0.28 14.36
CA ARG A 192 7.93 -0.84 13.80
C ARG A 192 8.89 -1.20 14.94
N VAL A 193 8.59 -2.30 15.60
CA VAL A 193 9.43 -2.84 16.68
C VAL A 193 9.92 -4.22 16.26
N ALA A 194 11.24 -4.36 16.12
CA ALA A 194 11.90 -5.64 15.86
C ALA A 194 13.12 -5.75 16.78
N ASP A 195 13.37 -6.93 17.33
CA ASP A 195 14.51 -7.25 18.21
C ASP A 195 14.70 -6.28 19.38
N GLY A 196 13.58 -5.85 19.99
CA GLY A 196 13.59 -4.90 21.09
C GLY A 196 13.97 -3.45 20.71
N LYS A 197 14.11 -3.17 19.41
CA LYS A 197 14.46 -1.84 18.88
C LYS A 197 13.27 -1.21 18.17
N MET A 198 13.10 0.10 18.37
CA MET A 198 12.11 0.89 17.66
C MET A 198 12.67 1.33 16.32
N ASN A 199 12.17 0.73 15.23
CA ASN A 199 12.45 1.07 13.85
C ASN A 199 11.58 2.25 13.37
N GLY A 200 11.55 2.56 12.07
CA GLY A 200 10.78 3.68 11.51
C GLY A 200 11.45 5.04 11.74
N ARG A 201 12.77 5.06 11.72
CA ARG A 201 13.58 6.26 11.93
C ARG A 201 13.21 7.42 11.02
N VAL A 202 12.94 7.14 9.73
CA VAL A 202 12.59 8.18 8.74
C VAL A 202 11.32 8.92 9.15
N SER A 203 10.24 8.23 9.48
CA SER A 203 9.00 8.90 9.92
C SER A 203 9.23 9.71 11.20
N ARG A 204 9.92 9.14 12.19
CA ARG A 204 10.08 9.71 13.53
C ARG A 204 11.13 10.83 13.58
N LEU A 205 12.25 10.69 12.87
CA LEU A 205 13.39 11.61 12.94
C LEU A 205 13.41 12.64 11.81
N LEU A 206 12.68 12.42 10.72
CA LEU A 206 12.61 13.35 9.61
C LEU A 206 11.19 13.83 9.35
N VAL A 207 10.24 12.95 9.00
CA VAL A 207 8.92 13.36 8.49
C VAL A 207 8.16 14.18 9.52
N PHE A 208 8.00 13.69 10.75
CA PHE A 208 7.28 14.45 11.76
C PHE A 208 7.99 15.74 12.21
N PRO A 209 9.31 15.73 12.48
CA PRO A 209 10.03 16.98 12.73
C PRO A 209 9.95 17.98 11.58
N LEU A 210 10.01 17.52 10.32
CA LEU A 210 9.86 18.38 9.15
C LEU A 210 8.47 19.02 9.09
N LEU A 211 7.41 18.25 9.27
CA LEU A 211 6.03 18.78 9.29
C LEU A 211 5.85 19.83 10.39
N LEU A 212 6.44 19.60 11.57
CA LEU A 212 6.41 20.58 12.67
C LEU A 212 7.24 21.82 12.36
N ALA A 213 8.40 21.68 11.72
CA ALA A 213 9.23 22.82 11.29
C ALA A 213 8.51 23.64 10.22
N MET A 214 7.88 22.98 9.24
CA MET A 214 7.07 23.65 8.23
C MET A 214 5.93 24.45 8.87
N GLU A 215 5.20 23.86 9.82
CA GLU A 215 4.13 24.55 10.54
C GLU A 215 4.61 25.79 11.26
N LYS A 216 5.80 25.73 11.88
CA LYS A 216 6.42 26.89 12.54
C LYS A 216 6.84 28.00 11.55
N THR A 217 7.23 27.62 10.34
CA THR A 217 7.77 28.54 9.33
C THR A 217 6.69 29.19 8.47
N ILE A 218 5.73 28.39 8.00
CA ILE A 218 4.68 28.86 7.06
C ILE A 218 3.30 29.00 7.73
N GLY A 219 3.19 28.67 9.01
CA GLY A 219 1.95 28.63 9.75
C GLY A 219 1.16 27.33 9.60
N ARG A 220 0.06 27.22 10.33
CA ARG A 220 -0.84 26.08 10.31
C ARG A 220 -1.58 25.99 8.97
N SER A 221 -1.68 24.78 8.42
CA SER A 221 -2.47 24.50 7.21
C SER A 221 -3.22 23.19 7.34
N GLU A 222 -4.36 23.07 6.63
CA GLU A 222 -5.15 21.84 6.60
C GLU A 222 -4.33 20.64 6.08
N TYR A 223 -3.43 20.89 5.13
CA TYR A 223 -2.52 19.86 4.61
C TYR A 223 -1.57 19.33 5.68
N LEU A 224 -0.94 20.21 6.46
CA LEU A 224 -0.03 19.80 7.52
C LEU A 224 -0.77 19.05 8.64
N ASP A 225 -1.97 19.52 9.01
CA ASP A 225 -2.82 18.85 9.99
C ASP A 225 -3.25 17.46 9.51
N PHE A 226 -3.61 17.33 8.22
CA PHE A 226 -3.94 16.05 7.61
C PHE A 226 -2.75 15.09 7.63
N MET A 227 -1.57 15.53 7.20
CA MET A 227 -0.37 14.70 7.18
C MET A 227 0.05 14.25 8.59
N LYS A 228 -0.03 15.14 9.59
CA LYS A 228 0.26 14.83 11.01
C LYS A 228 -0.76 13.86 11.63
N SER A 229 -1.95 13.71 11.05
CA SER A 229 -2.98 12.80 11.55
C SER A 229 -2.65 11.32 11.31
N PHE A 230 -1.76 11.00 10.40
CA PHE A 230 -1.36 9.61 10.12
C PHE A 230 -0.29 9.14 11.10
N ARG A 231 -0.51 7.97 11.69
CA ARG A 231 0.45 7.34 12.62
C ARG A 231 1.72 6.87 11.92
N TYR A 232 1.58 6.40 10.68
CA TYR A 232 2.72 6.00 9.85
C TYR A 232 2.48 6.40 8.37
N PRO A 233 2.76 7.67 8.00
CA PRO A 233 2.49 8.18 6.65
C PRO A 233 3.27 7.46 5.55
N LEU A 234 4.43 6.89 5.87
CA LEU A 234 5.29 6.15 4.93
C LEU A 234 4.97 4.65 4.81
N ALA A 235 3.88 4.15 5.43
CA ALA A 235 3.49 2.76 5.23
C ALA A 235 3.17 2.47 3.77
N GLY A 236 3.70 1.38 3.21
CA GLY A 236 3.44 0.92 1.84
C GLY A 236 2.06 0.26 1.68
N GLU A 237 1.33 0.08 2.77
CA GLU A 237 0.06 -0.64 2.82
C GLU A 237 -1.11 0.32 2.82
N PHE A 238 -1.95 0.24 1.81
CA PHE A 238 -3.17 1.03 1.70
C PHE A 238 -4.21 0.36 0.80
N SER A 239 -5.45 0.76 0.95
CA SER A 239 -6.55 0.27 0.12
C SER A 239 -7.44 1.41 -0.36
N PHE A 240 -8.10 1.18 -1.50
CA PHE A 240 -8.98 2.14 -2.16
C PHE A 240 -10.28 1.51 -2.60
N ARG A 241 -11.28 2.34 -2.80
CA ARG A 241 -12.36 2.05 -3.73
C ARG A 241 -11.94 2.39 -5.17
N ARG A 242 -12.38 1.56 -6.13
CA ARG A 242 -12.05 1.69 -7.54
C ARG A 242 -12.32 3.07 -8.13
N ASN A 243 -13.37 3.75 -7.70
CA ASN A 243 -13.75 5.07 -8.21
C ASN A 243 -12.68 6.15 -8.01
N LEU A 244 -11.72 5.94 -7.09
CA LEU A 244 -10.59 6.85 -6.89
C LEU A 244 -9.52 6.72 -7.98
N LEU A 245 -9.30 5.50 -8.48
CA LEU A 245 -8.14 5.18 -9.32
C LEU A 245 -8.04 5.97 -10.64
N PRO A 246 -9.14 6.24 -11.38
CA PRO A 246 -9.04 6.97 -12.65
C PRO A 246 -8.52 8.39 -12.55
N ARG A 247 -8.58 8.98 -11.35
CA ARG A 247 -8.15 10.36 -11.09
C ARG A 247 -6.93 10.44 -10.19
N LEU A 248 -6.41 9.30 -9.75
CA LEU A 248 -5.31 9.23 -8.81
C LEU A 248 -3.99 9.60 -9.51
N ARG A 249 -3.40 10.72 -9.12
CA ARG A 249 -2.08 11.16 -9.56
C ARG A 249 -1.05 10.73 -8.52
N ILE A 250 -0.12 9.91 -8.92
CA ILE A 250 0.94 9.42 -8.03
C ILE A 250 2.31 9.73 -8.61
N PRO A 251 3.29 10.04 -7.77
CA PRO A 251 4.69 10.14 -8.19
C PRO A 251 5.14 8.81 -8.77
N SER A 252 5.96 8.86 -9.82
CA SER A 252 6.50 7.66 -10.46
C SER A 252 7.67 7.04 -9.70
N ASP A 253 8.25 7.79 -8.78
CA ASP A 253 9.43 7.45 -7.98
C ASP A 253 9.09 6.84 -6.60
N TRP A 254 9.94 7.13 -5.61
CA TRP A 254 9.81 6.73 -4.20
C TRP A 254 8.85 7.59 -3.37
N GLY A 255 8.30 8.65 -3.93
CA GLY A 255 7.34 9.53 -3.26
C GLY A 255 5.90 9.00 -3.23
N LEU A 256 5.67 7.75 -3.61
CA LEU A 256 4.34 7.13 -3.77
C LEU A 256 3.44 7.35 -2.55
N GLU A 257 3.90 7.01 -1.36
CA GLU A 257 3.09 7.02 -0.14
C GLU A 257 2.62 8.43 0.23
N ILE A 258 3.53 9.40 0.17
CA ILE A 258 3.22 10.81 0.44
C ILE A 258 2.36 11.40 -0.68
N GLY A 259 2.66 11.06 -1.93
CA GLY A 259 1.88 11.51 -3.08
C GLY A 259 0.43 11.03 -3.03
N VAL A 260 0.20 9.76 -2.67
CA VAL A 260 -1.15 9.21 -2.46
C VAL A 260 -1.89 9.96 -1.36
N LEU A 261 -1.25 10.22 -0.21
CA LEU A 261 -1.87 10.98 0.87
C LEU A 261 -2.20 12.42 0.44
N SER A 262 -1.32 13.07 -0.32
CA SER A 262 -1.56 14.41 -0.86
C SER A 262 -2.75 14.44 -1.82
N GLU A 263 -2.90 13.41 -2.67
CA GLU A 263 -4.07 13.28 -3.54
C GLU A 263 -5.37 13.05 -2.75
N MET A 264 -5.30 12.26 -1.69
CA MET A 264 -6.46 12.03 -0.81
C MET A 264 -6.89 13.34 -0.13
N GLN A 265 -5.96 14.12 0.41
CA GLN A 265 -6.25 15.41 1.04
C GLN A 265 -6.87 16.41 0.04
N ARG A 266 -6.33 16.47 -1.17
CA ARG A 266 -6.76 17.41 -2.20
C ARG A 266 -8.16 17.12 -2.74
N ASN A 267 -8.50 15.85 -2.91
CA ASN A 267 -9.66 15.44 -3.71
C ASN A 267 -10.80 14.82 -2.90
N HIS A 268 -10.58 14.51 -1.61
CA HIS A 268 -11.55 13.76 -0.81
C HIS A 268 -11.77 14.37 0.57
N ALA A 269 -13.02 14.28 1.03
CA ALA A 269 -13.36 14.69 2.38
C ALA A 269 -12.70 13.75 3.40
N SER A 270 -12.16 14.31 4.48
CA SER A 270 -11.43 13.56 5.52
C SER A 270 -12.26 12.47 6.19
N ASN A 271 -13.58 12.62 6.28
CA ASN A 271 -14.49 11.60 6.79
C ASN A 271 -14.64 10.36 5.87
N ARG A 272 -14.05 10.40 4.67
CA ARG A 272 -13.96 9.26 3.73
C ARG A 272 -12.63 8.55 3.79
N ILE A 273 -11.75 8.98 4.69
CA ILE A 273 -10.38 8.52 4.82
C ILE A 273 -10.20 7.97 6.23
N CYS A 274 -9.58 6.81 6.34
CA CYS A 274 -9.24 6.22 7.62
C CYS A 274 -7.82 5.63 7.61
N GLN A 275 -7.35 5.24 8.77
CA GLN A 275 -6.17 4.43 8.95
C GLN A 275 -6.48 3.26 9.89
N VAL A 276 -5.82 2.13 9.67
CA VAL A 276 -6.08 0.88 10.39
C VAL A 276 -4.81 0.28 10.96
N ASP A 277 -4.89 -0.22 12.19
CA ASP A 277 -3.83 -1.01 12.82
C ASP A 277 -3.74 -2.40 12.20
N LEU A 278 -2.65 -2.67 11.50
CA LEU A 278 -2.49 -3.92 10.76
C LEU A 278 -1.90 -5.04 11.61
N ALA A 279 -0.96 -4.73 12.51
CA ALA A 279 -0.23 -5.75 13.25
C ALA A 279 0.41 -5.21 14.52
N GLN A 280 0.49 -6.05 15.55
CA GLN A 280 1.22 -5.73 16.80
C GLN A 280 2.75 -5.81 16.62
N LYS A 281 3.22 -6.63 15.69
CA LYS A 281 4.63 -6.73 15.28
C LYS A 281 4.71 -6.65 13.78
N TYR A 282 5.55 -5.76 13.29
CA TYR A 282 5.77 -5.60 11.87
C TYR A 282 7.24 -5.43 11.58
N ASP A 283 7.77 -6.31 10.76
CA ASP A 283 9.14 -6.27 10.30
C ASP A 283 9.20 -6.52 8.78
N HIS A 284 10.06 -5.79 8.12
CA HIS A 284 10.39 -5.96 6.71
C HIS A 284 11.90 -5.93 6.52
N LYS A 285 12.35 -6.29 5.34
CA LYS A 285 13.76 -6.23 4.97
C LYS A 285 14.33 -4.83 5.28
N HIS A 286 15.34 -4.77 6.13
CA HIS A 286 16.03 -3.50 6.40
C HIS A 286 16.90 -3.12 5.22
N GLN A 287 16.79 -1.87 4.78
CA GLN A 287 17.75 -1.28 3.86
C GLN A 287 18.89 -0.71 4.68
N ASP A 288 20.11 -1.12 4.36
CA ASP A 288 21.32 -0.57 4.97
C ASP A 288 21.52 0.90 4.55
N LEU A 289 22.10 1.70 5.46
CA LEU A 289 22.57 3.02 5.10
C LEU A 289 23.77 2.83 4.19
N SER A 290 23.63 3.13 2.91
CA SER A 290 24.78 3.25 2.02
C SER A 290 25.40 4.63 2.24
N GLU A 291 26.52 4.69 2.94
CA GLU A 291 27.25 5.95 3.16
C GLU A 291 27.82 6.55 1.86
N ASN A 292 27.91 5.79 0.78
CA ASN A 292 28.59 6.17 -0.45
C ASN A 292 27.76 6.02 -1.75
N ASP A 293 26.45 5.74 -1.66
CA ASP A 293 25.61 5.55 -2.84
C ASP A 293 24.32 6.37 -2.73
N GLU A 294 24.31 7.52 -3.37
CA GLU A 294 23.15 8.42 -3.44
C GLU A 294 21.99 7.86 -4.29
N THR A 295 22.24 6.75 -5.01
CA THR A 295 21.27 6.14 -5.93
C THR A 295 20.55 4.94 -5.33
N SER A 296 20.86 4.54 -4.10
CA SER A 296 20.26 3.38 -3.42
C SER A 296 20.05 3.59 -1.91
N GLY A 297 19.17 2.79 -1.31
CA GLY A 297 18.97 2.73 0.13
C GLY A 297 18.17 3.88 0.74
N LEU A 298 18.42 4.14 2.03
CA LEU A 298 17.66 5.09 2.84
C LEU A 298 17.86 6.56 2.37
N SER A 299 19.01 6.87 1.77
CA SER A 299 19.34 8.20 1.24
C SER A 299 18.38 8.62 0.15
N LEU A 300 18.01 7.72 -0.76
CA LEU A 300 17.03 7.96 -1.81
C LEU A 300 15.65 8.31 -1.24
N SER A 301 15.20 7.59 -0.22
CA SER A 301 13.94 7.90 0.46
C SER A 301 13.94 9.28 1.12
N LEU A 302 15.09 9.71 1.66
CA LEU A 302 15.23 11.02 2.29
C LEU A 302 15.21 12.15 1.27
N ILE A 303 15.88 11.99 0.13
CA ILE A 303 15.91 12.98 -0.96
C ILE A 303 14.50 13.16 -1.53
N HIS A 304 13.80 12.08 -1.86
CA HIS A 304 12.46 12.14 -2.46
C HIS A 304 11.37 12.64 -1.50
N ILE A 305 11.53 12.46 -0.19
CA ILE A 305 10.61 13.02 0.80
C ILE A 305 10.84 14.52 0.99
N SER A 306 12.08 14.99 0.87
CA SER A 306 12.45 16.39 1.06
C SER A 306 12.24 17.25 -0.18
N GLU A 307 12.24 16.66 -1.37
CA GLU A 307 11.88 17.39 -2.61
C GLU A 307 10.35 17.44 -2.74
N PRO A 308 9.71 18.62 -2.66
CA PRO A 308 8.31 18.73 -2.95
C PRO A 308 8.10 18.31 -4.40
N THR A 309 7.18 17.37 -4.63
CA THR A 309 6.74 16.98 -5.97
C THR A 309 6.46 18.24 -6.77
N ARG A 310 7.31 18.55 -7.76
CA ARG A 310 7.07 19.67 -8.66
C ARG A 310 5.68 19.48 -9.26
N PRO A 311 4.82 20.50 -9.26
CA PRO A 311 3.55 20.40 -9.96
C PRO A 311 3.87 20.01 -11.39
N LEU A 312 3.22 18.93 -11.85
CA LEU A 312 3.24 18.58 -13.27
C LEU A 312 2.60 19.76 -14.01
N SER A 313 3.45 20.61 -14.61
CA SER A 313 3.04 21.63 -15.55
C SER A 313 2.48 20.99 -16.80
#